data_dfea1adbd8a7734a73261b989629833d
#
_entry.id   dfea1adbd8a7734a73261b989629833d
#
_cell.length_a   1.000
_cell.length_b   1.000
_cell.length_c   1.000
_cell.angle_alpha   90.00
_cell.angle_beta   90.00
_cell.angle_gamma   90.00
#
_symmetry.space_group_name_H-M   'P 1'
#
loop_
_entity.id
_entity.type
_entity.pdbx_description
1 polymer ?
#
loop_
_entity_poly.entity_id
_entity_poly.type
_entity_poly.pdbx_seq_one_letter_code
_entity_poly.pdbx_strand_id
1 'polypeptide(L)'
;MSRFLDPGENRFFAPGSEFALIERMFSASHFARDGRGLGDDAFVLDPPHSTKLVVITSDVSAEKVHYRLDWVAPERALRKALLSNLSDINAMGGRSRFAFFNLGARREWAPEVFDALGAALRALEDEAGFTVAGGDTVKLPDSSFFSFTVMGEVEGCPLLRSACRPGHRVYVSGSLGGSAAGLDLLSKNSGPVESTLLESDLVWAPLIQAHLDPRPPLDLGPLLATFAALEPGREIAAIDLSDGLSSELAHLARQSGCAITLEADKLPAHPALAAVRPAYSFEATRNFLLHGGEEYQLVFTGNFSAEELARMRALTPVTEIGFVTAGEGVRLREGGEEKVLEARGFSHGDQRVEGRG
;
A
#
# COMPACT_ATOMS: atom_id res chain seq x y z
N MET A 1 -18.80 -14.05 15.52
CA MET A 1 -17.86 -14.78 16.42
C MET A 1 -16.48 -14.63 15.81
N SER A 2 -15.67 -13.73 16.33
CA SER A 2 -14.31 -13.45 15.84
C SER A 2 -13.43 -14.67 16.08
N ARG A 3 -12.88 -15.22 14.99
CA ARG A 3 -11.78 -16.21 15.06
C ARG A 3 -10.46 -15.45 15.11
N PHE A 4 -10.11 -14.89 16.25
CA PHE A 4 -8.73 -14.58 16.53
C PHE A 4 -8.02 -15.89 16.89
N LEU A 5 -6.92 -16.15 16.15
CA LEU A 5 -6.11 -17.34 16.30
C LEU A 5 -5.53 -17.43 17.71
N ASP A 6 -5.49 -18.66 18.24
CA ASP A 6 -4.82 -18.99 19.48
C ASP A 6 -3.36 -18.53 19.43
N PRO A 7 -2.82 -17.81 20.44
CA PRO A 7 -1.44 -17.30 20.44
C PRO A 7 -0.34 -18.38 20.26
N GLY A 8 -0.72 -19.66 20.31
CA GLY A 8 0.19 -20.80 20.13
C GLY A 8 0.43 -21.24 18.69
N GLU A 9 -0.32 -20.76 17.69
CA GLU A 9 -0.27 -21.28 16.31
C GLU A 9 0.26 -20.30 15.24
N ASN A 10 0.86 -19.19 15.62
CA ASN A 10 1.36 -18.21 14.66
C ASN A 10 2.69 -18.66 14.01
N ARG A 11 2.60 -19.65 13.10
CA ARG A 11 3.74 -20.16 12.31
C ARG A 11 3.97 -19.40 11.01
N PHE A 12 3.17 -18.35 10.72
CA PHE A 12 3.15 -17.68 9.42
C PHE A 12 4.10 -16.49 9.31
N PHE A 13 4.58 -15.96 10.43
CA PHE A 13 5.59 -14.91 10.42
C PHE A 13 6.89 -15.40 11.04
N ALA A 14 8.02 -15.09 10.40
CA ALA A 14 9.32 -15.34 10.98
C ALA A 14 9.43 -14.65 12.35
N PRO A 15 10.00 -15.31 13.40
CA PRO A 15 10.26 -14.64 14.67
C PRO A 15 11.06 -13.36 14.44
N GLY A 16 10.55 -12.22 14.93
CA GLY A 16 11.16 -10.89 14.76
C GLY A 16 10.67 -10.11 13.54
N SER A 17 9.77 -10.66 12.73
CA SER A 17 9.09 -9.87 11.70
C SER A 17 8.24 -8.77 12.33
N GLU A 18 7.95 -7.70 11.58
CA GLU A 18 7.13 -6.58 12.01
C GLU A 18 5.78 -7.05 12.58
N PHE A 19 5.07 -7.91 11.87
CA PHE A 19 3.79 -8.45 12.32
C PHE A 19 3.90 -9.26 13.62
N ALA A 20 4.97 -10.03 13.80
CA ALA A 20 5.21 -10.74 15.07
C ALA A 20 5.48 -9.76 16.24
N LEU A 21 6.14 -8.65 15.98
CA LEU A 21 6.35 -7.58 16.97
C LEU A 21 5.05 -6.83 17.30
N ILE A 22 4.24 -6.49 16.31
CA ILE A 22 2.92 -5.89 16.46
C ILE A 22 2.04 -6.81 17.31
N GLU A 23 1.94 -8.07 16.96
CA GLU A 23 1.16 -9.04 17.74
C GLU A 23 1.64 -9.14 19.19
N ARG A 24 2.95 -9.22 19.42
CA ARG A 24 3.52 -9.27 20.76
C ARG A 24 3.19 -8.03 21.60
N MET A 25 3.22 -6.83 21.00
CA MET A 25 2.93 -5.58 21.69
C MET A 25 1.44 -5.41 21.98
N PHE A 26 0.59 -5.79 21.04
CA PHE A 26 -0.84 -5.44 21.08
C PHE A 26 -1.77 -6.61 21.42
N SER A 27 -1.26 -7.85 21.56
CA SER A 27 -2.06 -9.03 21.92
C SER A 27 -2.90 -8.88 23.22
N ALA A 28 -2.44 -8.03 24.15
CA ALA A 28 -3.13 -7.74 25.40
C ALA A 28 -3.96 -6.43 25.34
N SER A 29 -3.99 -5.72 24.23
CA SER A 29 -4.76 -4.48 24.11
C SER A 29 -6.26 -4.75 24.15
N HIS A 30 -7.05 -3.77 24.64
CA HIS A 30 -8.51 -3.89 24.66
C HIS A 30 -9.10 -4.03 23.25
N PHE A 31 -8.48 -3.43 22.24
CA PHE A 31 -8.90 -3.53 20.84
C PHE A 31 -8.71 -4.93 20.25
N ALA A 32 -7.68 -5.67 20.67
CA ALA A 32 -7.49 -7.06 20.25
C ALA A 32 -8.68 -7.96 20.64
N ARG A 33 -9.44 -7.58 21.66
CA ARG A 33 -10.62 -8.33 22.12
C ARG A 33 -11.87 -8.06 21.28
N ASP A 34 -12.00 -6.86 20.73
CA ASP A 34 -13.19 -6.43 19.98
C ASP A 34 -13.09 -6.71 18.47
N GLY A 35 -11.95 -7.16 17.99
CA GLY A 35 -11.75 -7.68 16.63
C GLY A 35 -11.88 -6.65 15.50
N ARG A 36 -11.83 -5.37 15.82
CA ARG A 36 -11.96 -4.29 14.84
C ARG A 36 -10.66 -3.49 14.76
N GLY A 37 -9.94 -3.59 13.64
CA GLY A 37 -8.86 -2.69 13.30
C GLY A 37 -7.45 -3.26 13.23
N LEU A 38 -7.06 -4.24 14.05
CA LEU A 38 -5.77 -4.90 13.87
C LEU A 38 -5.89 -5.96 12.78
N GLY A 39 -5.16 -5.74 11.67
CA GLY A 39 -5.11 -6.67 10.54
C GLY A 39 -5.74 -6.16 9.24
N ASP A 40 -6.54 -5.08 9.27
CA ASP A 40 -6.97 -4.32 8.09
C ASP A 40 -6.09 -3.07 7.90
N ASP A 41 -6.24 -2.38 6.76
CA ASP A 41 -5.47 -1.18 6.40
C ASP A 41 -5.79 0.01 7.32
N ALA A 42 -6.94 0.03 7.95
CA ALA A 42 -7.32 1.06 8.91
C ALA A 42 -8.28 0.53 9.98
N PHE A 43 -8.32 1.26 11.11
CA PHE A 43 -9.31 1.02 12.15
C PHE A 43 -10.70 1.52 11.72
N VAL A 44 -11.73 0.72 11.95
CA VAL A 44 -13.14 1.09 11.68
C VAL A 44 -13.85 1.49 12.96
N LEU A 45 -14.33 2.73 13.01
CA LEU A 45 -15.18 3.24 14.08
C LEU A 45 -16.61 3.41 13.55
N ASP A 46 -17.58 2.89 14.30
CA ASP A 46 -19.02 3.07 14.06
C ASP A 46 -19.56 4.13 15.02
N PRO A 47 -19.64 5.41 14.62
CA PRO A 47 -20.07 6.46 15.52
C PRO A 47 -21.57 6.36 15.79
N PRO A 48 -22.01 6.49 17.05
CA PRO A 48 -23.44 6.50 17.39
C PRO A 48 -24.19 7.56 16.58
N HIS A 49 -25.30 7.18 15.98
CA HIS A 49 -26.18 8.07 15.20
C HIS A 49 -25.60 8.60 13.86
N SER A 50 -24.47 8.09 13.40
CA SER A 50 -23.94 8.36 12.06
C SER A 50 -24.45 7.33 11.05
N THR A 51 -24.64 7.77 9.81
CA THR A 51 -24.89 6.86 8.67
C THR A 51 -23.60 6.46 7.98
N LYS A 52 -22.45 6.96 8.42
CA LYS A 52 -21.13 6.71 7.85
C LYS A 52 -20.22 6.09 8.89
N LEU A 53 -19.46 5.12 8.48
CA LEU A 53 -18.35 4.59 9.27
C LEU A 53 -17.14 5.50 9.13
N VAL A 54 -16.37 5.63 10.19
CA VAL A 54 -15.08 6.33 10.18
C VAL A 54 -13.96 5.32 10.11
N VAL A 55 -13.02 5.51 9.21
CA VAL A 55 -11.79 4.73 9.09
C VAL A 55 -10.59 5.59 9.47
N ILE A 56 -9.65 5.03 10.22
CA ILE A 56 -8.51 5.77 10.76
C ILE A 56 -7.25 4.92 10.56
N THR A 57 -6.26 5.48 9.88
CA THR A 57 -4.92 4.90 9.73
C THR A 57 -3.86 5.81 10.31
N SER A 58 -2.69 5.27 10.63
CA SER A 58 -1.56 6.05 11.13
C SER A 58 -0.23 5.40 10.77
N ASP A 59 0.57 6.12 9.97
CA ASP A 59 1.89 5.69 9.52
C ASP A 59 2.98 6.69 9.83
N VAL A 60 4.22 6.17 9.81
CA VAL A 60 5.45 6.94 9.95
C VAL A 60 6.37 6.66 8.78
N SER A 61 6.79 7.71 8.09
CA SER A 61 7.87 7.66 7.11
C SER A 61 9.14 8.26 7.69
N ALA A 62 10.15 7.44 7.90
CA ALA A 62 11.43 7.84 8.48
C ALA A 62 12.52 7.94 7.41
N GLU A 63 13.36 8.96 7.53
CA GLU A 63 14.53 9.14 6.68
C GLU A 63 15.51 7.97 6.80
N LYS A 64 16.11 7.58 5.68
CA LYS A 64 17.02 6.42 5.52
C LYS A 64 16.34 5.06 5.63
N VAL A 65 15.02 5.02 5.88
CA VAL A 65 14.19 3.82 5.86
C VAL A 65 13.23 3.89 4.67
N HIS A 66 12.33 4.87 4.65
CA HIS A 66 11.29 5.01 3.63
C HIS A 66 11.64 6.03 2.54
N TYR A 67 12.56 6.96 2.82
CA TYR A 67 13.07 7.94 1.86
C TYR A 67 14.49 8.34 2.19
N ARG A 68 15.16 8.94 1.20
CA ARG A 68 16.51 9.50 1.35
C ARG A 68 16.53 10.90 0.75
N LEU A 69 17.04 11.88 1.53
CA LEU A 69 17.12 13.28 1.10
C LEU A 69 18.22 13.54 0.06
N ASP A 70 19.07 12.57 -0.21
CA ASP A 70 19.99 12.59 -1.36
C ASP A 70 19.32 12.08 -2.67
N TRP A 71 18.09 11.53 -2.59
CA TRP A 71 17.30 11.10 -3.73
C TRP A 71 16.14 12.04 -4.04
N VAL A 72 15.56 12.66 -3.01
CA VAL A 72 14.28 13.38 -3.13
C VAL A 72 14.26 14.57 -2.18
N ALA A 73 13.67 15.69 -2.61
CA ALA A 73 13.44 16.84 -1.74
C ALA A 73 12.42 16.54 -0.63
N PRO A 74 12.52 17.21 0.53
CA PRO A 74 11.67 16.95 1.69
C PRO A 74 10.17 17.00 1.38
N GLU A 75 9.71 17.95 0.58
CA GLU A 75 8.31 18.12 0.21
C GLU A 75 7.77 16.99 -0.66
N ARG A 76 8.61 16.36 -1.48
CA ARG A 76 8.23 15.18 -2.26
C ARG A 76 8.21 13.93 -1.38
N ALA A 77 9.15 13.80 -0.45
CA ALA A 77 9.14 12.72 0.53
C ALA A 77 7.89 12.80 1.44
N LEU A 78 7.51 14.02 1.87
CA LEU A 78 6.27 14.27 2.59
C LEU A 78 5.04 13.86 1.75
N ARG A 79 5.02 14.24 0.45
CA ARG A 79 3.92 13.87 -0.45
C ARG A 79 3.75 12.35 -0.53
N LYS A 80 4.84 11.59 -0.74
CA LYS A 80 4.82 10.13 -0.75
C LYS A 80 4.31 9.56 0.57
N ALA A 81 4.80 10.07 1.72
CA ALA A 81 4.37 9.65 3.05
C ALA A 81 2.88 9.87 3.30
N LEU A 82 2.31 10.96 2.81
CA LEU A 82 0.87 11.20 2.94
C LEU A 82 0.06 10.34 1.98
N LEU A 83 0.54 10.13 0.74
CA LEU A 83 -0.14 9.27 -0.24
C LEU A 83 -0.23 7.81 0.22
N SER A 84 0.73 7.28 1.00
CA SER A 84 0.62 5.95 1.60
C SER A 84 -0.58 5.87 2.55
N ASN A 85 -0.73 6.82 3.45
CA ASN A 85 -1.89 6.87 4.37
C ASN A 85 -3.24 7.07 3.63
N LEU A 86 -3.26 7.89 2.56
CA LEU A 86 -4.47 8.06 1.74
C LEU A 86 -4.82 6.75 1.01
N SER A 87 -3.81 5.94 0.67
CA SER A 87 -3.97 4.62 0.07
C SER A 87 -4.68 3.65 1.03
N ASP A 88 -4.32 3.63 2.32
CA ASP A 88 -5.00 2.81 3.34
C ASP A 88 -6.50 3.16 3.45
N ILE A 89 -6.80 4.45 3.54
CA ILE A 89 -8.20 4.91 3.59
C ILE A 89 -8.97 4.46 2.34
N ASN A 90 -8.33 4.57 1.17
CA ASN A 90 -8.90 4.11 -0.10
C ASN A 90 -9.08 2.58 -0.11
N ALA A 91 -8.11 1.81 0.41
CA ALA A 91 -8.20 0.34 0.51
C ALA A 91 -9.41 -0.11 1.35
N MET A 92 -9.76 0.67 2.38
CA MET A 92 -10.95 0.44 3.21
C MET A 92 -12.26 0.92 2.56
N GLY A 93 -12.22 1.49 1.35
CA GLY A 93 -13.39 2.04 0.66
C GLY A 93 -13.78 3.45 1.13
N GLY A 94 -12.89 4.13 1.84
CA GLY A 94 -13.11 5.44 2.44
C GLY A 94 -12.66 6.60 1.57
N ARG A 95 -13.21 7.79 1.87
CA ARG A 95 -12.71 9.09 1.43
C ARG A 95 -12.06 9.80 2.60
N SER A 96 -10.82 10.23 2.44
CA SER A 96 -10.10 11.00 3.46
C SER A 96 -10.82 12.31 3.76
N ARG A 97 -10.83 12.71 5.04
CA ARG A 97 -11.49 13.93 5.52
C ARG A 97 -10.55 14.82 6.29
N PHE A 98 -9.79 14.24 7.21
CA PHE A 98 -8.87 14.97 8.06
C PHE A 98 -7.55 14.23 8.16
N ALA A 99 -6.45 14.99 8.24
CA ALA A 99 -5.13 14.48 8.55
C ALA A 99 -4.54 15.24 9.73
N PHE A 100 -3.84 14.52 10.62
CA PHE A 100 -2.97 15.10 11.64
C PHE A 100 -1.54 14.80 11.24
N PHE A 101 -0.69 15.82 11.23
CA PHE A 101 0.67 15.74 10.74
C PHE A 101 1.69 16.02 11.83
N ASN A 102 2.53 15.03 12.16
CA ASN A 102 3.65 15.20 13.07
C ASN A 102 4.96 15.18 12.29
N LEU A 103 5.76 16.22 12.49
CA LEU A 103 7.02 16.45 11.78
C LEU A 103 8.22 16.32 12.71
N GLY A 104 9.12 15.39 12.43
CA GLY A 104 10.48 15.44 12.91
C GLY A 104 11.35 16.15 11.87
N ALA A 105 11.67 17.44 12.11
CA ALA A 105 12.46 18.23 11.18
C ALA A 105 13.95 18.18 11.54
N ARG A 106 14.83 18.08 10.53
CA ARG A 106 16.27 18.26 10.78
C ARG A 106 16.54 19.66 11.32
N ARG A 107 17.46 19.76 12.28
CA ARG A 107 17.80 21.03 12.93
C ARG A 107 18.29 22.08 11.94
N GLU A 108 19.03 21.66 10.91
CA GLU A 108 19.64 22.52 9.89
C GLU A 108 18.66 22.96 8.79
N TRP A 109 17.42 22.50 8.75
CA TRP A 109 16.48 22.92 7.73
C TRP A 109 16.21 24.42 7.82
N ALA A 110 16.42 25.09 6.69
CA ALA A 110 16.11 26.50 6.51
C ALA A 110 14.59 26.74 6.43
N PRO A 111 14.11 27.96 6.70
CA PRO A 111 12.69 28.31 6.64
C PRO A 111 12.00 27.93 5.32
N GLU A 112 12.72 28.02 4.21
CA GLU A 112 12.23 27.73 2.86
C GLU A 112 11.79 26.28 2.69
N VAL A 113 12.41 25.34 3.44
CA VAL A 113 11.98 23.94 3.46
C VAL A 113 10.57 23.81 4.04
N PHE A 114 10.27 24.54 5.12
CA PHE A 114 8.94 24.53 5.73
C PHE A 114 7.90 25.18 4.82
N ASP A 115 8.28 26.21 4.05
CA ASP A 115 7.40 26.82 3.04
C ASP A 115 7.07 25.80 1.94
N ALA A 116 8.05 25.03 1.46
CA ALA A 116 7.88 23.97 0.47
C ALA A 116 6.99 22.84 0.99
N LEU A 117 7.23 22.37 2.25
CA LEU A 117 6.37 21.37 2.90
C LEU A 117 4.92 21.85 3.01
N GLY A 118 4.70 23.11 3.42
CA GLY A 118 3.37 23.71 3.50
C GLY A 118 2.69 23.83 2.14
N ALA A 119 3.43 24.14 1.08
CA ALA A 119 2.91 24.18 -0.28
C ALA A 119 2.50 22.79 -0.77
N ALA A 120 3.33 21.77 -0.51
CA ALA A 120 3.02 20.39 -0.86
C ALA A 120 1.76 19.86 -0.13
N LEU A 121 1.60 20.17 1.16
CA LEU A 121 0.40 19.84 1.92
C LEU A 121 -0.85 20.45 1.32
N ARG A 122 -0.85 21.76 1.03
CA ARG A 122 -1.98 22.44 0.40
C ARG A 122 -2.35 21.85 -0.96
N ALA A 123 -1.34 21.53 -1.78
CA ALA A 123 -1.60 20.89 -3.08
C ALA A 123 -2.26 19.52 -2.93
N LEU A 124 -1.89 18.73 -1.90
CA LEU A 124 -2.53 17.45 -1.62
C LEU A 124 -3.94 17.59 -1.03
N GLU A 125 -4.18 18.60 -0.17
CA GLU A 125 -5.53 18.92 0.32
C GLU A 125 -6.48 19.21 -0.86
N ASP A 126 -6.03 20.01 -1.81
CA ASP A 126 -6.81 20.35 -3.02
C ASP A 126 -7.01 19.12 -3.94
N GLU A 127 -5.97 18.28 -4.11
CA GLU A 127 -6.00 17.10 -4.99
C GLU A 127 -6.91 16.01 -4.43
N ALA A 128 -6.83 15.71 -3.12
CA ALA A 128 -7.49 14.57 -2.49
C ALA A 128 -8.71 14.93 -1.61
N GLY A 129 -9.00 16.21 -1.44
CA GLY A 129 -10.22 16.70 -0.79
C GLY A 129 -10.30 16.45 0.71
N PHE A 130 -9.17 16.50 1.41
CA PHE A 130 -9.10 16.40 2.88
C PHE A 130 -8.59 17.72 3.47
N THR A 131 -8.50 17.80 4.81
CA THR A 131 -7.98 18.98 5.53
C THR A 131 -6.96 18.53 6.58
N VAL A 132 -5.81 19.20 6.64
CA VAL A 132 -4.85 19.06 7.74
C VAL A 132 -5.43 19.76 8.97
N ALA A 133 -5.82 18.97 9.99
CA ALA A 133 -6.57 19.44 11.14
C ALA A 133 -5.69 19.77 12.37
N GLY A 134 -4.44 19.34 12.36
CA GLY A 134 -3.50 19.58 13.46
C GLY A 134 -2.23 18.75 13.35
N GLY A 135 -1.43 18.75 14.42
CA GLY A 135 -0.19 18.01 14.48
C GLY A 135 0.81 18.63 15.44
N ASP A 136 2.06 18.17 15.35
CA ASP A 136 3.16 18.66 16.19
C ASP A 136 4.46 18.71 15.36
N THR A 137 5.44 19.52 15.82
CA THR A 137 6.75 19.65 15.17
C THR A 137 7.86 19.62 16.20
N VAL A 138 8.81 18.70 16.00
CA VAL A 138 10.02 18.61 16.81
C VAL A 138 11.26 18.74 15.94
N LYS A 139 12.35 19.28 16.48
CA LYS A 139 13.64 19.35 15.79
C LYS A 139 14.54 18.18 16.20
N LEU A 140 15.05 17.47 15.22
CA LEU A 140 15.96 16.33 15.38
C LEU A 140 17.38 16.70 14.95
N PRO A 141 18.43 16.12 15.58
CA PRO A 141 19.83 16.42 15.23
C PRO A 141 20.19 16.06 13.79
N ASP A 142 19.93 14.81 13.36
CA ASP A 142 20.57 14.20 12.19
C ASP A 142 19.60 13.44 11.28
N SER A 143 18.30 13.50 11.53
CA SER A 143 17.28 12.78 10.75
C SER A 143 15.97 13.56 10.65
N SER A 144 15.06 13.09 9.84
CA SER A 144 13.72 13.60 9.73
C SER A 144 12.70 12.46 9.67
N PHE A 145 11.45 12.74 10.01
CA PHE A 145 10.32 11.85 9.78
C PHE A 145 9.05 12.64 9.50
N PHE A 146 8.15 12.00 8.79
CA PHE A 146 6.77 12.45 8.56
C PHE A 146 5.85 11.39 9.15
N SER A 147 4.96 11.78 10.07
CA SER A 147 3.95 10.88 10.61
C SER A 147 2.57 11.48 10.38
N PHE A 148 1.70 10.69 9.77
CA PHE A 148 0.32 11.10 9.54
C PHE A 148 -0.62 10.17 10.26
N THR A 149 -1.69 10.74 10.81
CA THR A 149 -2.91 10.02 11.19
C THR A 149 -4.02 10.57 10.31
N VAL A 150 -4.58 9.72 9.45
CA VAL A 150 -5.62 10.11 8.51
C VAL A 150 -6.95 9.51 8.92
N MET A 151 -7.98 10.34 8.95
CA MET A 151 -9.37 9.95 9.18
C MET A 151 -10.16 10.09 7.89
N GLY A 152 -10.88 9.03 7.53
CA GLY A 152 -11.76 8.99 6.37
C GLY A 152 -13.17 8.54 6.74
N GLU A 153 -14.10 8.70 5.81
CA GLU A 153 -15.48 8.24 5.91
C GLU A 153 -15.76 7.20 4.82
N VAL A 154 -16.43 6.10 5.20
CA VAL A 154 -16.95 5.11 4.27
C VAL A 154 -18.45 5.31 4.10
N GLU A 155 -18.90 5.49 2.87
CA GLU A 155 -20.31 5.51 2.48
C GLU A 155 -20.66 4.12 1.94
N GLY A 156 -21.27 3.27 2.78
CA GLY A 156 -21.61 1.90 2.41
C GLY A 156 -20.93 0.86 3.28
N CYS A 157 -20.37 -0.18 2.66
CA CYS A 157 -19.67 -1.26 3.37
C CYS A 157 -18.16 -1.04 3.31
N PRO A 158 -17.44 -1.13 4.44
CA PRO A 158 -15.99 -1.09 4.42
C PRO A 158 -15.44 -2.33 3.69
N LEU A 159 -14.36 -2.16 2.96
CA LEU A 159 -13.69 -3.22 2.24
C LEU A 159 -12.70 -3.91 3.19
N LEU A 160 -13.10 -5.04 3.75
CA LEU A 160 -12.27 -5.76 4.70
C LEU A 160 -11.42 -6.82 4.01
N ARG A 161 -10.19 -7.01 4.45
CA ARG A 161 -9.30 -8.07 3.98
C ARG A 161 -9.91 -9.47 4.16
N SER A 162 -10.76 -9.66 5.17
CA SER A 162 -11.45 -10.91 5.48
C SER A 162 -12.67 -11.22 4.59
N ALA A 163 -13.00 -10.33 3.64
CA ALA A 163 -14.18 -10.47 2.77
C ALA A 163 -13.90 -11.21 1.44
N CYS A 164 -12.73 -11.80 1.26
CA CYS A 164 -12.42 -12.64 0.10
C CYS A 164 -13.18 -13.98 0.17
N ARG A 165 -13.78 -14.42 -0.94
CA ARG A 165 -14.59 -15.65 -0.98
C ARG A 165 -14.24 -16.55 -2.16
N PRO A 166 -14.28 -17.89 -2.01
CA PRO A 166 -14.18 -18.82 -3.14
C PRO A 166 -15.17 -18.45 -4.25
N GLY A 167 -14.70 -18.40 -5.49
CA GLY A 167 -15.45 -17.97 -6.66
C GLY A 167 -15.26 -16.50 -7.04
N HIS A 168 -14.63 -15.68 -6.19
CA HIS A 168 -14.24 -14.33 -6.56
C HIS A 168 -13.12 -14.33 -7.61
N ARG A 169 -13.11 -13.30 -8.45
CA ARG A 169 -11.97 -12.93 -9.28
C ARG A 169 -11.06 -12.00 -8.50
N VAL A 170 -9.78 -12.01 -8.84
CA VAL A 170 -8.76 -11.13 -8.25
C VAL A 170 -8.37 -10.08 -9.28
N TYR A 171 -8.39 -8.83 -8.87
CA TYR A 171 -8.08 -7.68 -9.72
C TYR A 171 -6.96 -6.84 -9.09
N VAL A 172 -6.24 -6.14 -9.94
CA VAL A 172 -5.29 -5.10 -9.52
C VAL A 172 -5.52 -3.83 -10.34
N SER A 173 -5.40 -2.68 -9.69
CA SER A 173 -5.38 -1.39 -10.37
C SER A 173 -3.99 -1.06 -10.91
N GLY A 174 -3.93 -0.16 -11.90
CA GLY A 174 -2.67 0.38 -12.43
C GLY A 174 -1.75 -0.68 -13.04
N SER A 175 -0.46 -0.54 -12.75
CA SER A 175 0.62 -1.42 -13.21
C SER A 175 1.58 -1.75 -12.07
N LEU A 176 2.35 -2.82 -12.22
CA LEU A 176 3.21 -3.41 -11.19
C LEU A 176 4.69 -3.33 -11.56
N GLY A 177 5.56 -3.33 -10.56
CA GLY A 177 7.01 -3.43 -10.68
C GLY A 177 7.70 -2.10 -11.02
N GLY A 178 6.93 -1.02 -11.17
CA GLY A 178 7.48 0.31 -11.45
C GLY A 178 8.27 0.87 -10.29
N SER A 179 7.69 0.87 -9.10
CA SER A 179 8.32 1.35 -7.86
C SER A 179 9.58 0.55 -7.51
N ALA A 180 9.50 -0.78 -7.50
CA ALA A 180 10.64 -1.62 -7.16
C ALA A 180 11.82 -1.49 -8.14
N ALA A 181 11.54 -1.39 -9.44
CA ALA A 181 12.58 -1.14 -10.44
C ALA A 181 13.17 0.27 -10.28
N GLY A 182 12.34 1.27 -9.96
CA GLY A 182 12.78 2.63 -9.67
C GLY A 182 13.70 2.69 -8.45
N LEU A 183 13.35 2.01 -7.37
CA LEU A 183 14.19 1.88 -6.18
C LEU A 183 15.54 1.22 -6.48
N ASP A 184 15.54 0.13 -7.25
CA ASP A 184 16.77 -0.55 -7.64
C ASP A 184 17.68 0.37 -8.49
N LEU A 185 17.10 1.14 -9.42
CA LEU A 185 17.83 2.15 -10.20
C LEU A 185 18.40 3.25 -9.30
N LEU A 186 17.64 3.77 -8.34
CA LEU A 186 18.08 4.77 -7.39
C LEU A 186 19.23 4.25 -6.53
N SER A 187 19.13 3.02 -6.04
CA SER A 187 20.14 2.43 -5.17
C SER A 187 21.50 2.19 -5.84
N LYS A 188 21.50 1.99 -7.17
CA LYS A 188 22.70 1.78 -7.99
C LYS A 188 23.36 3.08 -8.43
N ASN A 189 22.67 4.21 -8.35
CA ASN A 189 23.19 5.51 -8.73
C ASN A 189 23.64 6.30 -7.49
N SER A 190 24.93 6.67 -7.45
CA SER A 190 25.48 7.49 -6.36
C SER A 190 25.40 8.97 -6.74
N GLY A 191 24.50 9.74 -6.13
CA GLY A 191 24.41 11.19 -6.29
C GLY A 191 22.99 11.74 -6.21
N PRO A 192 22.83 13.08 -6.15
CA PRO A 192 21.51 13.71 -6.15
C PRO A 192 20.78 13.40 -7.46
N VAL A 193 19.68 12.69 -7.32
CA VAL A 193 18.95 12.10 -8.46
C VAL A 193 17.96 13.10 -9.06
N GLU A 194 17.47 14.03 -8.27
CA GLU A 194 16.25 14.79 -8.56
C GLU A 194 16.37 15.79 -9.71
N SER A 195 17.48 16.49 -9.84
CA SER A 195 17.60 17.53 -10.87
C SER A 195 17.97 17.00 -12.26
N THR A 196 18.67 15.87 -12.31
CA THR A 196 19.18 15.30 -13.57
C THR A 196 18.23 14.27 -14.19
N LEU A 197 17.40 13.60 -13.39
CA LEU A 197 16.59 12.46 -13.81
C LEU A 197 15.16 12.81 -14.18
N LEU A 198 14.58 13.83 -13.56
CA LEU A 198 13.21 14.28 -13.86
C LEU A 198 13.15 15.15 -15.13
N GLU A 199 14.27 15.79 -15.49
CA GLU A 199 14.40 16.61 -16.70
C GLU A 199 14.95 15.82 -17.90
N SER A 200 15.30 14.53 -17.70
CA SER A 200 15.91 13.73 -18.76
C SER A 200 14.86 12.91 -19.51
N ASP A 201 14.96 12.89 -20.83
CA ASP A 201 14.26 11.95 -21.73
C ASP A 201 14.73 10.49 -21.53
N LEU A 202 15.23 10.14 -20.35
CA LEU A 202 15.74 8.81 -20.05
C LEU A 202 14.60 7.82 -19.95
N VAL A 203 14.71 6.74 -20.67
CA VAL A 203 13.71 5.68 -20.83
C VAL A 203 13.29 5.04 -19.49
N TRP A 204 14.12 5.18 -18.45
CA TRP A 204 13.88 4.65 -17.11
C TRP A 204 13.38 5.70 -16.09
N ALA A 205 13.31 7.00 -16.45
CA ALA A 205 12.78 8.04 -15.59
C ALA A 205 11.36 7.75 -15.06
N PRO A 206 10.42 7.18 -15.84
CA PRO A 206 9.10 6.79 -15.34
C PRO A 206 9.12 5.77 -14.22
N LEU A 207 10.14 4.89 -14.13
CA LEU A 207 10.28 3.92 -13.05
C LEU A 207 10.68 4.62 -11.75
N ILE A 208 11.65 5.53 -11.82
CA ILE A 208 12.04 6.35 -10.67
C ILE A 208 10.88 7.22 -10.20
N GLN A 209 10.12 7.81 -11.14
CA GLN A 209 8.93 8.57 -10.81
C GLN A 209 7.87 7.70 -10.10
N ALA A 210 7.66 6.46 -10.55
CA ALA A 210 6.74 5.53 -9.91
C ALA A 210 7.11 5.26 -8.44
N HIS A 211 8.42 5.25 -8.10
CA HIS A 211 8.88 5.08 -6.73
C HIS A 211 8.77 6.37 -5.90
N LEU A 212 9.19 7.52 -6.47
CA LEU A 212 9.29 8.78 -5.71
C LEU A 212 7.94 9.53 -5.58
N ASP A 213 7.00 9.31 -6.50
CA ASP A 213 5.70 9.98 -6.53
C ASP A 213 4.61 8.98 -6.99
N PRO A 214 4.25 8.01 -6.14
CA PRO A 214 3.24 7.00 -6.46
C PRO A 214 1.87 7.65 -6.71
N ARG A 215 1.02 6.97 -7.47
CA ARG A 215 -0.30 7.46 -7.88
C ARG A 215 -1.40 6.48 -7.44
N PRO A 216 -1.76 6.44 -6.14
CA PRO A 216 -2.87 5.62 -5.67
C PRO A 216 -4.19 6.05 -6.30
N PRO A 217 -5.07 5.11 -6.70
CA PRO A 217 -6.36 5.42 -7.31
C PRO A 217 -7.42 5.76 -6.25
N LEU A 218 -7.33 6.93 -5.61
CA LEU A 218 -8.08 7.33 -4.40
C LEU A 218 -9.62 7.29 -4.55
N ASP A 219 -10.16 7.26 -5.76
CA ASP A 219 -11.58 7.14 -6.03
C ASP A 219 -12.07 5.69 -6.23
N LEU A 220 -11.16 4.73 -6.40
CA LEU A 220 -11.52 3.34 -6.70
C LEU A 220 -12.12 2.64 -5.48
N GLY A 221 -11.52 2.78 -4.30
CA GLY A 221 -12.03 2.16 -3.07
C GLY A 221 -13.45 2.62 -2.72
N PRO A 222 -13.74 3.94 -2.67
CA PRO A 222 -15.11 4.44 -2.49
C PRO A 222 -16.11 3.91 -3.52
N LEU A 223 -15.71 3.74 -4.77
CA LEU A 223 -16.56 3.13 -5.80
C LEU A 223 -16.84 1.66 -5.47
N LEU A 224 -15.83 0.88 -5.06
CA LEU A 224 -15.99 -0.53 -4.66
C LEU A 224 -16.89 -0.65 -3.42
N ALA A 225 -16.75 0.23 -2.42
CA ALA A 225 -17.62 0.27 -1.24
C ALA A 225 -19.09 0.54 -1.62
N THR A 226 -19.31 1.40 -2.61
CA THR A 226 -20.64 1.63 -3.18
C THR A 226 -21.20 0.35 -3.81
N PHE A 227 -20.41 -0.38 -4.60
CA PHE A 227 -20.86 -1.64 -5.20
C PHE A 227 -21.19 -2.69 -4.14
N ALA A 228 -20.37 -2.80 -3.08
CA ALA A 228 -20.65 -3.71 -1.97
C ALA A 228 -21.98 -3.38 -1.25
N ALA A 229 -22.35 -2.09 -1.16
CA ALA A 229 -23.57 -1.66 -0.51
C ALA A 229 -24.84 -1.84 -1.36
N LEU A 230 -24.73 -1.96 -2.69
CA LEU A 230 -25.88 -2.10 -3.59
C LEU A 230 -26.60 -3.44 -3.46
N GLU A 231 -25.89 -4.49 -3.04
CA GLU A 231 -26.45 -5.84 -2.93
C GLU A 231 -26.20 -6.37 -1.52
N PRO A 232 -27.26 -6.63 -0.71
CA PRO A 232 -27.11 -7.21 0.61
C PRO A 232 -26.34 -8.54 0.57
N GLY A 233 -25.26 -8.63 1.35
CA GLY A 233 -24.41 -9.82 1.40
C GLY A 233 -23.33 -9.90 0.31
N ARG A 234 -23.22 -8.91 -0.55
CA ARG A 234 -22.09 -8.81 -1.49
C ARG A 234 -20.80 -8.48 -0.73
N GLU A 235 -19.82 -9.33 -0.90
CA GLU A 235 -18.53 -9.18 -0.26
C GLU A 235 -17.47 -8.79 -1.29
N ILE A 236 -16.69 -7.76 -0.95
CA ILE A 236 -15.54 -7.28 -1.73
C ILE A 236 -14.40 -7.11 -0.74
N ALA A 237 -13.30 -7.84 -0.92
CA ALA A 237 -12.10 -7.60 -0.15
C ALA A 237 -11.16 -6.68 -0.93
N ALA A 238 -10.45 -5.81 -0.22
CA ALA A 238 -9.42 -4.97 -0.80
C ALA A 238 -8.24 -4.81 0.16
N ILE A 239 -7.10 -4.49 -0.40
CA ILE A 239 -5.84 -4.15 0.28
C ILE A 239 -5.03 -3.29 -0.69
N ASP A 240 -4.27 -2.33 -0.19
CA ASP A 240 -3.33 -1.59 -1.02
C ASP A 240 -2.00 -2.35 -1.19
N LEU A 241 -1.22 -2.00 -2.20
CA LEU A 241 0.08 -2.62 -2.48
C LEU A 241 1.22 -1.82 -1.85
N SER A 242 1.45 -2.02 -0.57
CA SER A 242 2.53 -1.41 0.21
C SER A 242 3.80 -2.26 0.23
N ASP A 243 3.70 -3.55 0.53
CA ASP A 243 4.85 -4.46 0.70
C ASP A 243 5.11 -5.35 -0.52
N GLY A 244 4.14 -5.47 -1.41
CA GLY A 244 4.22 -6.23 -2.65
C GLY A 244 3.12 -7.27 -2.82
N LEU A 245 2.78 -7.55 -4.06
CA LEU A 245 1.62 -8.36 -4.43
C LEU A 245 1.57 -9.72 -3.72
N SER A 246 2.70 -10.41 -3.56
CA SER A 246 2.75 -11.72 -2.90
C SER A 246 2.39 -11.65 -1.42
N SER A 247 2.81 -10.58 -0.72
CA SER A 247 2.51 -10.37 0.69
C SER A 247 1.04 -10.00 0.89
N GLU A 248 0.53 -9.07 0.10
CA GLU A 248 -0.84 -8.60 0.23
C GLU A 248 -1.86 -9.70 -0.08
N LEU A 249 -1.59 -10.52 -1.08
CA LEU A 249 -2.44 -11.69 -1.36
C LEU A 249 -2.37 -12.75 -0.28
N ALA A 250 -1.22 -12.92 0.38
CA ALA A 250 -1.11 -13.81 1.52
C ALA A 250 -1.93 -13.30 2.72
N HIS A 251 -2.01 -11.97 2.92
CA HIS A 251 -2.88 -11.37 3.92
C HIS A 251 -4.36 -11.64 3.62
N LEU A 252 -4.82 -11.38 2.37
CA LEU A 252 -6.20 -11.66 1.95
C LEU A 252 -6.56 -13.14 2.12
N ALA A 253 -5.70 -14.03 1.62
CA ALA A 253 -5.92 -15.48 1.69
C ALA A 253 -6.05 -15.97 3.14
N ARG A 254 -5.13 -15.54 4.01
CA ARG A 254 -5.09 -15.94 5.41
C ARG A 254 -6.29 -15.42 6.20
N GLN A 255 -6.60 -14.12 6.08
CA GLN A 255 -7.70 -13.51 6.86
C GLN A 255 -9.08 -14.01 6.42
N SER A 256 -9.19 -14.45 5.16
CA SER A 256 -10.42 -14.98 4.61
C SER A 256 -10.52 -16.51 4.67
N GLY A 257 -9.45 -17.23 5.02
CA GLY A 257 -9.41 -18.69 5.03
C GLY A 257 -9.65 -19.29 3.64
N CYS A 258 -9.00 -18.75 2.61
CA CYS A 258 -9.15 -19.18 1.22
C CYS A 258 -7.80 -19.34 0.52
N ALA A 259 -7.82 -19.94 -0.67
CA ALA A 259 -6.66 -20.00 -1.56
C ALA A 259 -6.81 -18.99 -2.71
N ILE A 260 -5.72 -18.35 -3.10
CA ILE A 260 -5.68 -17.41 -4.23
C ILE A 260 -4.71 -17.95 -5.28
N THR A 261 -5.15 -18.04 -6.54
CA THR A 261 -4.29 -18.39 -7.67
C THR A 261 -4.13 -17.18 -8.58
N LEU A 262 -2.87 -16.74 -8.76
CA LEU A 262 -2.49 -15.73 -9.74
C LEU A 262 -2.18 -16.37 -11.10
N GLU A 263 -2.45 -15.66 -12.17
CA GLU A 263 -2.09 -16.00 -13.54
C GLU A 263 -0.92 -15.08 -13.98
N ALA A 264 0.30 -15.62 -14.05
CA ALA A 264 1.53 -14.86 -14.30
C ALA A 264 1.45 -14.01 -15.58
N ASP A 265 0.84 -14.56 -16.63
CA ASP A 265 0.73 -13.90 -17.95
C ASP A 265 -0.25 -12.71 -17.94
N LYS A 266 -1.08 -12.58 -16.89
CA LYS A 266 -2.05 -11.49 -16.74
C LYS A 266 -1.54 -10.32 -15.90
N LEU A 267 -0.37 -10.44 -15.29
CA LEU A 267 0.16 -9.37 -14.44
C LEU A 267 0.48 -8.11 -15.27
N PRO A 268 -0.12 -6.95 -14.94
CA PRO A 268 0.07 -5.72 -15.70
C PRO A 268 1.42 -5.08 -15.34
N ALA A 269 2.48 -5.42 -16.08
CA ALA A 269 3.81 -4.85 -15.88
C ALA A 269 3.83 -3.35 -16.23
N HIS A 270 4.57 -2.55 -15.44
CA HIS A 270 4.77 -1.14 -15.73
C HIS A 270 5.39 -0.97 -17.14
N PRO A 271 4.84 -0.11 -18.02
CA PRO A 271 5.26 -0.02 -19.43
C PRO A 271 6.76 0.22 -19.61
N ALA A 272 7.37 1.04 -18.76
CA ALA A 272 8.80 1.35 -18.83
C ALA A 272 9.72 0.16 -18.48
N LEU A 273 9.20 -0.91 -17.86
CA LEU A 273 9.99 -2.14 -17.62
C LEU A 273 10.46 -2.78 -18.92
N ALA A 274 9.70 -2.66 -20.00
CA ALA A 274 10.08 -3.16 -21.32
C ALA A 274 11.38 -2.52 -21.83
N ALA A 275 11.60 -1.25 -21.52
CA ALA A 275 12.77 -0.50 -21.96
C ALA A 275 14.05 -0.83 -21.18
N VAL A 276 13.92 -1.29 -19.92
CA VAL A 276 15.06 -1.67 -19.08
C VAL A 276 15.35 -3.18 -19.10
N ARG A 277 14.55 -3.97 -19.82
CA ARG A 277 14.75 -5.43 -19.97
C ARG A 277 16.18 -5.86 -20.34
N PRO A 278 16.95 -5.13 -21.16
CA PRO A 278 18.33 -5.51 -21.42
C PRO A 278 19.24 -5.50 -20.18
N ALA A 279 18.87 -4.71 -19.14
CA ALA A 279 19.62 -4.60 -17.89
C ALA A 279 19.15 -5.56 -16.79
N TYR A 280 17.96 -6.17 -16.96
CA TYR A 280 17.35 -7.06 -15.96
C TYR A 280 16.98 -8.41 -16.55
N SER A 281 17.28 -9.48 -15.81
CA SER A 281 16.83 -10.82 -16.17
C SER A 281 15.30 -10.93 -16.11
N PHE A 282 14.73 -11.95 -16.74
CA PHE A 282 13.32 -12.28 -16.64
C PHE A 282 12.90 -12.50 -15.15
N GLU A 283 13.73 -13.18 -14.39
CA GLU A 283 13.50 -13.43 -12.96
C GLU A 283 13.50 -12.13 -12.14
N ALA A 284 14.45 -11.22 -12.38
CA ALA A 284 14.48 -9.92 -11.71
C ALA A 284 13.20 -9.11 -12.00
N THR A 285 12.79 -9.07 -13.29
CA THR A 285 11.54 -8.39 -13.67
C THR A 285 10.33 -9.01 -12.99
N ARG A 286 10.25 -10.34 -12.95
CA ARG A 286 9.18 -11.05 -12.25
C ARG A 286 9.15 -10.74 -10.74
N ASN A 287 10.33 -10.66 -10.12
CA ASN A 287 10.44 -10.30 -8.71
C ASN A 287 9.94 -8.88 -8.45
N PHE A 288 10.20 -7.92 -9.34
CA PHE A 288 9.62 -6.58 -9.22
C PHE A 288 8.09 -6.60 -9.24
N LEU A 289 7.46 -7.41 -10.10
CA LEU A 289 6.01 -7.49 -10.18
C LEU A 289 5.36 -8.19 -8.99
N LEU A 290 6.02 -9.22 -8.43
CA LEU A 290 5.42 -10.08 -7.40
C LEU A 290 5.76 -9.64 -5.99
N HIS A 291 6.97 -9.10 -5.77
CA HIS A 291 7.52 -8.82 -4.45
C HIS A 291 7.89 -7.36 -4.24
N GLY A 292 7.76 -6.53 -5.28
CA GLY A 292 8.02 -5.09 -5.20
C GLY A 292 6.92 -4.36 -4.44
N GLY A 293 7.30 -3.59 -3.44
CA GLY A 293 6.41 -2.76 -2.65
C GLY A 293 6.31 -1.30 -3.13
N GLU A 294 5.58 -0.50 -2.35
CA GLU A 294 5.37 0.94 -2.54
C GLU A 294 4.74 1.33 -3.90
N GLU A 295 3.91 0.45 -4.45
CA GLU A 295 3.09 0.74 -5.64
C GLU A 295 1.84 1.53 -5.29
N TYR A 296 1.28 1.31 -4.09
CA TYR A 296 0.05 1.91 -3.58
C TYR A 296 -1.14 1.79 -4.54
N GLN A 297 -1.13 0.73 -5.35
CA GLN A 297 -2.28 0.31 -6.14
C GLN A 297 -3.21 -0.54 -5.29
N LEU A 298 -4.47 -0.73 -5.69
CA LEU A 298 -5.39 -1.63 -4.99
C LEU A 298 -5.34 -3.03 -5.60
N VAL A 299 -5.24 -4.05 -4.73
CA VAL A 299 -5.65 -5.42 -5.02
C VAL A 299 -7.00 -5.65 -4.37
N PHE A 300 -7.95 -6.18 -5.13
CA PHE A 300 -9.28 -6.43 -4.63
C PHE A 300 -9.89 -7.69 -5.24
N THR A 301 -10.87 -8.26 -4.53
CA THR A 301 -11.56 -9.48 -4.98
C THR A 301 -13.07 -9.28 -4.97
N GLY A 302 -13.72 -9.86 -5.95
CA GLY A 302 -15.17 -9.82 -6.10
C GLY A 302 -15.62 -10.34 -7.46
N ASN A 303 -16.92 -10.33 -7.68
CA ASN A 303 -17.51 -10.61 -8.99
C ASN A 303 -18.20 -9.33 -9.48
N PHE A 304 -17.77 -8.84 -10.63
CA PHE A 304 -18.23 -7.55 -11.18
C PHE A 304 -18.86 -7.75 -12.56
N SER A 305 -19.94 -7.02 -12.81
CA SER A 305 -20.55 -6.92 -14.13
C SER A 305 -19.64 -6.13 -15.11
N ALA A 306 -19.91 -6.28 -16.40
CA ALA A 306 -19.19 -5.52 -17.42
C ALA A 306 -19.34 -3.99 -17.24
N GLU A 307 -20.50 -3.53 -16.76
CA GLU A 307 -20.77 -2.12 -16.48
C GLU A 307 -19.93 -1.61 -15.29
N GLU A 308 -19.85 -2.37 -14.19
CA GLU A 308 -19.04 -2.04 -13.03
C GLU A 308 -17.55 -1.99 -13.38
N LEU A 309 -17.08 -2.98 -14.16
CA LEU A 309 -15.70 -2.97 -14.66
C LEU A 309 -15.42 -1.75 -15.56
N ALA A 310 -16.38 -1.35 -16.39
CA ALA A 310 -16.24 -0.15 -17.21
C ALA A 310 -16.17 1.13 -16.36
N ARG A 311 -16.97 1.22 -15.29
CA ARG A 311 -16.91 2.34 -14.34
C ARG A 311 -15.56 2.43 -13.61
N MET A 312 -15.03 1.30 -13.14
CA MET A 312 -13.70 1.25 -12.51
C MET A 312 -12.60 1.64 -13.50
N ARG A 313 -12.65 1.12 -14.73
CA ARG A 313 -11.67 1.42 -15.79
C ARG A 313 -11.71 2.86 -16.30
N ALA A 314 -12.79 3.57 -16.05
CA ALA A 314 -12.86 5.01 -16.31
C ALA A 314 -12.05 5.84 -15.29
N LEU A 315 -11.79 5.31 -14.08
CA LEU A 315 -10.97 5.95 -13.05
C LEU A 315 -9.49 5.60 -13.19
N THR A 316 -9.20 4.32 -13.40
CA THR A 316 -7.83 3.77 -13.47
C THR A 316 -7.83 2.45 -14.25
N PRO A 317 -6.72 2.03 -14.87
CA PRO A 317 -6.61 0.68 -15.42
C PRO A 317 -6.94 -0.37 -14.36
N VAL A 318 -7.75 -1.37 -14.70
CA VAL A 318 -8.10 -2.51 -13.84
C VAL A 318 -7.91 -3.79 -14.62
N THR A 319 -7.09 -4.69 -14.10
CA THR A 319 -6.73 -5.97 -14.71
C THR A 319 -7.16 -7.13 -13.81
N GLU A 320 -7.87 -8.11 -14.36
CA GLU A 320 -8.09 -9.40 -13.71
C GLU A 320 -6.80 -10.20 -13.76
N ILE A 321 -6.29 -10.60 -12.58
CA ILE A 321 -4.99 -11.27 -12.45
C ILE A 321 -5.08 -12.68 -11.86
N GLY A 322 -6.27 -13.13 -11.48
CA GLY A 322 -6.43 -14.45 -10.87
C GLY A 322 -7.82 -14.72 -10.34
N PHE A 323 -7.92 -15.69 -9.47
CA PHE A 323 -9.18 -16.14 -8.88
C PHE A 323 -8.98 -16.77 -7.49
N VAL A 324 -10.08 -16.86 -6.76
CA VAL A 324 -10.14 -17.39 -5.39
C VAL A 324 -10.81 -18.76 -5.40
N THR A 325 -10.25 -19.70 -4.63
CA THR A 325 -10.78 -21.04 -4.42
C THR A 325 -10.84 -21.39 -2.94
N ALA A 326 -11.54 -22.49 -2.62
CA ALA A 326 -11.43 -23.11 -1.30
C ALA A 326 -9.99 -23.64 -1.09
N GLY A 327 -9.49 -23.57 0.14
CA GLY A 327 -8.13 -23.97 0.50
C GLY A 327 -7.36 -22.86 1.20
N GLU A 328 -6.04 -22.92 1.14
CA GLU A 328 -5.17 -21.95 1.83
C GLU A 328 -3.99 -21.54 0.97
N GLY A 329 -3.49 -20.32 1.24
CA GLY A 329 -2.26 -19.80 0.66
C GLY A 329 -2.40 -19.21 -0.74
N VAL A 330 -1.27 -18.81 -1.31
CA VAL A 330 -1.20 -18.17 -2.63
C VAL A 330 -0.42 -19.06 -3.59
N ARG A 331 -0.88 -19.14 -4.85
CA ARG A 331 -0.27 -19.91 -5.93
C ARG A 331 -0.05 -19.02 -7.14
N LEU A 332 1.00 -19.28 -7.88
CA LEU A 332 1.27 -18.68 -9.18
C LEU A 332 1.12 -19.75 -10.26
N ARG A 333 0.25 -19.50 -11.23
CA ARG A 333 0.07 -20.33 -12.43
C ARG A 333 0.88 -19.71 -13.57
N GLU A 334 1.83 -20.46 -14.12
CA GLU A 334 2.69 -20.07 -15.24
C GLU A 334 2.86 -21.25 -16.19
N GLY A 335 2.60 -21.06 -17.49
CA GLY A 335 2.74 -22.11 -18.50
C GLY A 335 1.86 -23.36 -18.22
N GLY A 336 0.78 -23.24 -17.49
CA GLY A 336 -0.12 -24.33 -17.09
C GLY A 336 0.30 -25.05 -15.80
N GLU A 337 1.45 -24.76 -15.22
CA GLU A 337 1.89 -25.27 -13.92
C GLU A 337 1.50 -24.31 -12.79
N GLU A 338 1.11 -24.87 -11.64
CA GLU A 338 0.87 -24.10 -10.41
C GLU A 338 1.99 -24.37 -9.39
N LYS A 339 2.54 -23.27 -8.85
CA LYS A 339 3.57 -23.31 -7.80
C LYS A 339 3.11 -22.49 -6.61
N VAL A 340 3.48 -22.86 -5.41
CA VAL A 340 3.27 -22.04 -4.21
C VAL A 340 4.00 -20.71 -4.40
N LEU A 341 3.31 -19.60 -4.18
CA LEU A 341 3.90 -18.28 -4.15
C LEU A 341 4.11 -17.88 -2.69
N GLU A 342 5.36 -17.88 -2.27
CA GLU A 342 5.74 -17.41 -0.93
C GLU A 342 5.64 -15.89 -0.85
N ALA A 343 5.16 -15.38 0.28
CA ALA A 343 5.22 -13.98 0.60
C ALA A 343 6.69 -13.56 0.80
N ARG A 344 7.16 -12.59 0.00
CA ARG A 344 8.54 -12.09 0.04
C ARG A 344 8.57 -10.55 -0.05
N GLY A 345 7.54 -9.90 0.48
CA GLY A 345 7.45 -8.45 0.53
C GLY A 345 8.50 -7.84 1.47
N PHE A 346 8.53 -6.52 1.50
CA PHE A 346 9.38 -5.77 2.43
C PHE A 346 9.02 -6.14 3.88
N SER A 347 10.01 -6.26 4.74
CA SER A 347 9.82 -6.47 6.19
C SER A 347 10.85 -5.67 6.96
N HIS A 348 10.42 -4.81 7.86
CA HIS A 348 11.30 -4.03 8.75
C HIS A 348 12.18 -4.91 9.66
N GLY A 349 11.85 -6.19 9.85
CA GLY A 349 12.63 -7.14 10.65
C GLY A 349 13.81 -7.79 9.93
N ASP A 350 13.88 -7.74 8.61
CA ASP A 350 14.88 -8.46 7.80
C ASP A 350 16.13 -7.63 7.46
N GLN A 351 16.21 -6.38 7.87
CA GLN A 351 17.42 -5.58 7.70
C GLN A 351 18.52 -6.12 8.63
N ARG A 352 19.29 -7.09 8.16
CA ARG A 352 20.64 -7.33 8.70
C ARG A 352 21.40 -6.03 8.50
N VAL A 353 21.70 -5.35 9.60
CA VAL A 353 22.69 -4.29 9.62
C VAL A 353 24.02 -4.95 9.22
N GLU A 354 24.34 -4.97 7.94
CA GLU A 354 25.70 -5.29 7.51
C GLU A 354 26.57 -4.13 8.01
N GLY A 355 27.15 -4.37 9.17
CA GLY A 355 28.21 -3.53 9.74
C GLY A 355 29.34 -3.48 8.73
N ARG A 356 29.48 -2.35 8.04
CA ARG A 356 30.75 -1.97 7.46
C ARG A 356 31.60 -1.43 8.60
N GLY A 357 32.59 -2.29 9.02
CA GLY A 357 33.74 -1.87 9.82
C GLY A 357 34.64 -0.91 9.05
#